data_4544154c79b03114f9eb4c69b6098a9d
#
_entry.id   4544154c79b03114f9eb4c69b6098a9d
#
_cell.length_a   1.000
_cell.length_b   1.000
_cell.length_c   1.000
_cell.angle_alpha   90.00
_cell.angle_beta   90.00
_cell.angle_gamma   90.00
#
_symmetry.space_group_name_H-M   'P 1'
#
loop_
_entity.id
_entity.type
_entity.pdbx_description
1 polymer ?
#
loop_
_entity_poly.entity_id
_entity_poly.type
_entity_poly.pdbx_seq_one_letter_code
_entity_poly.pdbx_strand_id
1 'polypeptide(L)'
;MIKSVHDYQIDDVFKKDAGFCYMIPKYQREYTWGQYQWKDLYDDICENDNGYFIGSIICIDNSSDAFQTKELEVVDGQQRLTTLCLLLTAIYNRLKIHKDELDEDDEDELPALRKSIICKGASNGLILCPQIQNHNQADFNVVMYENGLLKSAKREKNWGNRKIAKCYKYFLQRLDQDIEESGDAVKTLLEIKSKVSKAVLVKIEVGSHAEAYTLFESLNNRGTPLTAIDLMKNLILARAERSGMTCDDCFEDWQTLLGYLTDDYSTQERFFRQYYNAFKNRLNEPFRTDGQRKKDPLGYIATRSNLLSIFEELISRDLSGFMSDILVCGEIYSRLILSTDDITKYTNSLTDLSRIQGAPSYLLLMYLFKNQATLEVADADILETIKLLTRFFVRRNITDTPNTRDLNKIFMQIISDVEEGKLTGTAIYQHIYDELVRWSATDELFEEKLKGDIYEENAGVARFVLCAIAQKHMTNETWTDLWEQNDYGGKKVFKWTIEHIFPEGKNIPDKWVDMIAAGDRNLANEYLEQYVHKIGNLTVTGYNSTLSNLSFVEKRDRLNAQKLYVGYKNGLEINKELAEKDAWTVQDIIDRTDELVEMLLDMYKL
;
A
#
# COMPACT_ATOMS: atom_id res chain seq x y z
N MET A 1 16.93 -4.33 -29.60
CA MET A 1 18.32 -3.86 -29.47
C MET A 1 18.35 -2.35 -29.65
N ILE A 2 19.29 -1.64 -29.02
CA ILE A 2 19.39 -0.19 -29.12
C ILE A 2 19.46 0.21 -30.60
N LYS A 3 18.56 1.11 -31.06
CA LYS A 3 18.55 1.64 -32.42
C LYS A 3 19.49 2.83 -32.56
N SER A 4 19.45 3.75 -31.58
CA SER A 4 20.35 4.90 -31.54
C SER A 4 20.60 5.37 -30.11
N VAL A 5 21.76 5.99 -29.90
CA VAL A 5 22.14 6.67 -28.65
C VAL A 5 22.86 7.94 -29.04
N HIS A 6 22.30 9.08 -28.67
CA HIS A 6 22.89 10.38 -28.96
C HIS A 6 22.67 11.33 -27.79
N ASP A 7 23.66 12.17 -27.54
CA ASP A 7 23.51 13.33 -26.70
C ASP A 7 22.87 14.49 -27.46
N TYR A 8 21.93 15.16 -26.81
CA TYR A 8 21.22 16.30 -27.37
C TYR A 8 21.21 17.44 -26.36
N GLN A 9 21.38 18.67 -26.85
CA GLN A 9 21.02 19.84 -26.06
C GLN A 9 19.50 19.90 -25.89
N ILE A 10 19.04 20.48 -24.82
CA ILE A 10 17.59 20.61 -24.55
C ILE A 10 16.90 21.40 -25.68
N ASP A 11 17.58 22.37 -26.27
CA ASP A 11 17.08 23.08 -27.44
C ASP A 11 16.79 22.15 -28.62
N ASP A 12 17.63 21.13 -28.86
CA ASP A 12 17.40 20.13 -29.90
C ASP A 12 16.30 19.11 -29.52
N VAL A 13 16.18 18.77 -28.23
CA VAL A 13 15.14 17.87 -27.72
C VAL A 13 13.73 18.48 -27.91
N PHE A 14 13.61 19.78 -27.68
CA PHE A 14 12.35 20.53 -27.78
C PHE A 14 12.22 21.34 -29.08
N LYS A 15 13.02 21.05 -30.10
CA LYS A 15 13.01 21.79 -31.36
C LYS A 15 11.90 21.34 -32.29
N LYS A 16 11.11 22.30 -32.77
CA LYS A 16 10.01 22.06 -33.72
C LYS A 16 10.45 21.34 -35.00
N ASP A 17 11.62 21.66 -35.53
CA ASP A 17 12.13 21.15 -36.82
C ASP A 17 12.78 19.75 -36.64
N ALA A 18 12.86 19.22 -35.45
CA ALA A 18 13.32 17.86 -35.17
C ALA A 18 12.31 16.77 -35.65
N GLY A 19 11.08 17.18 -36.01
CA GLY A 19 10.09 16.28 -36.59
C GLY A 19 9.54 15.22 -35.66
N PHE A 20 9.66 15.40 -34.35
CA PHE A 20 9.12 14.44 -33.35
C PHE A 20 8.42 15.16 -32.19
N CYS A 21 7.51 14.44 -31.53
CA CYS A 21 6.88 14.80 -30.26
C CYS A 21 6.97 13.63 -29.30
N TYR A 22 6.86 13.92 -28.01
CA TYR A 22 6.98 12.94 -26.95
C TYR A 22 5.62 12.62 -26.37
N MET A 23 5.30 11.32 -26.33
CA MET A 23 4.08 10.81 -25.72
C MET A 23 4.44 10.00 -24.48
N ILE A 24 3.88 10.37 -23.34
CA ILE A 24 4.00 9.56 -22.12
C ILE A 24 2.79 8.64 -22.08
N PRO A 25 3.01 7.30 -22.21
CA PRO A 25 1.90 6.36 -22.29
C PRO A 25 1.14 6.24 -20.98
N LYS A 26 -0.13 5.80 -21.07
CA LYS A 26 -1.03 5.69 -19.92
C LYS A 26 -0.55 4.71 -18.84
N TYR A 27 0.29 3.73 -19.17
CA TYR A 27 0.86 2.78 -18.24
C TYR A 27 2.02 3.33 -17.39
N GLN A 28 2.56 4.50 -17.77
CA GLN A 28 3.59 5.17 -16.95
C GLN A 28 2.95 5.76 -15.69
N ARG A 29 3.74 5.75 -14.60
CA ARG A 29 3.29 6.37 -13.34
C ARG A 29 2.98 7.85 -13.52
N GLU A 30 2.13 8.38 -12.66
CA GLU A 30 1.83 9.81 -12.61
C GLU A 30 3.08 10.68 -12.39
N TYR A 31 2.92 11.99 -12.59
CA TYR A 31 3.96 12.94 -12.24
C TYR A 31 4.14 13.00 -10.72
N THR A 32 5.28 12.50 -10.24
CA THR A 32 5.54 12.31 -8.81
C THR A 32 6.58 13.24 -8.21
N TRP A 33 7.39 13.91 -9.03
CA TRP A 33 8.41 14.84 -8.56
C TRP A 33 7.81 15.92 -7.65
N GLY A 34 8.59 16.34 -6.65
CA GLY A 34 8.24 17.38 -5.68
C GLY A 34 9.28 18.50 -5.65
N GLN A 35 9.17 19.36 -4.67
CA GLN A 35 9.98 20.58 -4.57
C GLN A 35 11.50 20.31 -4.54
N TYR A 36 11.94 19.19 -3.92
CA TYR A 36 13.37 18.83 -3.90
C TYR A 36 13.91 18.56 -5.31
N GLN A 37 13.22 17.73 -6.10
CA GLN A 37 13.64 17.38 -7.45
C GLN A 37 13.55 18.58 -8.40
N TRP A 38 12.58 19.49 -8.22
CA TRP A 38 12.46 20.71 -9.02
C TRP A 38 13.61 21.67 -8.71
N LYS A 39 13.92 21.82 -7.42
CA LYS A 39 15.03 22.65 -6.95
C LYS A 39 16.35 22.11 -7.47
N ASP A 40 16.63 20.82 -7.24
CA ASP A 40 17.88 20.20 -7.68
C ASP A 40 18.08 20.35 -9.19
N LEU A 41 17.03 20.08 -10.02
CA LEU A 41 17.13 20.23 -11.47
C LEU A 41 17.43 21.69 -11.86
N TYR A 42 16.76 22.66 -11.24
CA TYR A 42 16.93 24.08 -11.53
C TYR A 42 18.33 24.57 -11.13
N ASP A 43 18.74 24.28 -9.90
CA ASP A 43 20.03 24.70 -9.36
C ASP A 43 21.17 24.03 -10.13
N ASP A 44 21.09 22.73 -10.41
CA ASP A 44 22.08 22.00 -11.22
C ASP A 44 22.27 22.63 -12.61
N ILE A 45 21.20 23.04 -13.27
CA ILE A 45 21.29 23.70 -14.59
C ILE A 45 21.88 25.13 -14.45
N CYS A 46 21.45 25.90 -13.47
CA CYS A 46 21.83 27.30 -13.32
C CYS A 46 23.24 27.49 -12.72
N GLU A 47 23.67 26.61 -11.81
CA GLU A 47 24.95 26.74 -11.11
C GLU A 47 26.13 26.13 -11.88
N ASN A 48 25.88 25.14 -12.75
CA ASN A 48 26.91 24.49 -13.54
C ASN A 48 27.19 25.19 -14.89
N ASP A 49 28.28 24.79 -15.55
CA ASP A 49 28.64 25.29 -16.88
C ASP A 49 27.66 24.85 -17.94
N ASN A 50 27.65 25.54 -19.08
CA ASN A 50 26.88 25.18 -20.26
C ASN A 50 27.22 23.73 -20.69
N GLY A 51 26.21 22.96 -21.02
CA GLY A 51 26.39 21.55 -21.37
C GLY A 51 26.31 20.57 -20.18
N TYR A 52 25.82 21.04 -19.03
CA TYR A 52 25.60 20.17 -17.86
C TYR A 52 24.70 19.00 -18.23
N PHE A 53 25.12 17.78 -17.87
CA PHE A 53 24.40 16.55 -18.18
C PHE A 53 23.29 16.30 -17.15
N ILE A 54 22.05 16.32 -17.63
CA ILE A 54 20.85 16.17 -16.79
C ILE A 54 20.25 14.74 -16.79
N GLY A 55 20.92 13.78 -17.43
CA GLY A 55 20.51 12.37 -17.44
C GLY A 55 20.07 11.86 -18.81
N SER A 56 19.35 10.72 -18.85
CA SER A 56 18.92 10.08 -20.10
C SER A 56 17.39 9.98 -20.20
N ILE A 57 16.90 9.80 -21.42
CA ILE A 57 15.55 9.37 -21.73
C ILE A 57 15.59 8.13 -22.63
N ILE A 58 14.63 7.23 -22.45
CA ILE A 58 14.47 6.03 -23.28
C ILE A 58 13.15 6.16 -24.03
N CYS A 59 13.20 6.06 -25.36
CA CYS A 59 12.05 6.23 -26.22
C CYS A 59 11.91 5.07 -27.20
N ILE A 60 10.67 4.80 -27.62
CA ILE A 60 10.31 3.91 -28.72
C ILE A 60 9.69 4.77 -29.83
N ASP A 61 10.16 4.59 -31.06
CA ASP A 61 9.55 5.22 -32.25
C ASP A 61 8.38 4.36 -32.72
N ASN A 62 7.16 4.82 -32.48
CA ASN A 62 5.90 4.16 -32.88
C ASN A 62 5.36 4.70 -34.23
N SER A 63 6.13 5.52 -34.94
CA SER A 63 5.67 6.14 -36.19
C SER A 63 5.48 5.10 -37.29
N SER A 64 4.34 5.13 -37.94
CA SER A 64 3.99 4.27 -39.07
C SER A 64 4.46 4.78 -40.41
N ASP A 65 4.83 6.07 -40.53
CA ASP A 65 5.19 6.74 -41.77
C ASP A 65 6.38 7.70 -41.57
N ALA A 66 7.38 7.58 -42.44
CA ALA A 66 8.61 8.38 -42.43
C ALA A 66 8.38 9.88 -42.77
N PHE A 67 7.23 10.25 -43.29
CA PHE A 67 6.89 11.63 -43.67
C PHE A 67 6.03 12.40 -42.67
N GLN A 68 5.59 11.72 -41.60
CA GLN A 68 4.82 12.35 -40.53
C GLN A 68 5.72 12.76 -39.35
N THR A 69 5.21 13.63 -38.46
CA THR A 69 5.84 13.92 -37.21
C THR A 69 5.97 12.61 -36.42
N LYS A 70 7.18 12.26 -36.02
CA LYS A 70 7.43 11.05 -35.24
C LYS A 70 6.85 11.17 -33.84
N GLU A 71 6.05 10.21 -33.46
CA GLU A 71 5.57 10.08 -32.07
C GLU A 71 6.51 9.15 -31.29
N LEU A 72 7.33 9.74 -30.42
CA LEU A 72 8.25 9.02 -29.55
C LEU A 72 7.56 8.70 -28.23
N GLU A 73 7.31 7.44 -28.00
CA GLU A 73 6.79 6.95 -26.74
C GLU A 73 7.92 6.96 -25.68
N VAL A 74 7.70 7.68 -24.57
CA VAL A 74 8.69 7.82 -23.51
C VAL A 74 8.54 6.68 -22.50
N VAL A 75 9.52 5.78 -22.46
CA VAL A 75 9.56 4.66 -21.53
C VAL A 75 10.27 5.03 -20.22
N ASP A 76 11.29 5.89 -20.31
CA ASP A 76 11.97 6.46 -19.13
C ASP A 76 12.30 7.93 -19.34
N GLY A 77 12.43 8.67 -18.21
CA GLY A 77 12.73 10.11 -18.20
C GLY A 77 11.51 11.01 -18.27
N GLN A 78 10.29 10.47 -18.18
CA GLN A 78 9.03 11.24 -18.25
C GLN A 78 8.95 12.38 -17.22
N GLN A 79 9.40 12.16 -15.99
CA GLN A 79 9.39 13.17 -14.91
C GLN A 79 10.26 14.38 -15.31
N ARG A 80 11.44 14.10 -15.86
CA ARG A 80 12.40 15.10 -16.31
C ARG A 80 11.87 15.91 -17.48
N LEU A 81 11.36 15.25 -18.53
CA LEU A 81 10.78 15.93 -19.68
C LEU A 81 9.60 16.81 -19.29
N THR A 82 8.70 16.32 -18.43
CA THR A 82 7.55 17.09 -17.95
C THR A 82 8.02 18.34 -17.18
N THR A 83 9.01 18.17 -16.29
CA THR A 83 9.55 19.28 -15.49
C THR A 83 10.24 20.33 -16.37
N LEU A 84 11.05 19.91 -17.34
CA LEU A 84 11.70 20.83 -18.30
C LEU A 84 10.68 21.59 -19.13
N CYS A 85 9.64 20.93 -19.63
CA CYS A 85 8.58 21.59 -20.40
C CYS A 85 7.83 22.64 -19.56
N LEU A 86 7.57 22.35 -18.27
CA LEU A 86 6.96 23.29 -17.33
C LEU A 86 7.90 24.47 -17.02
N LEU A 87 9.21 24.24 -16.87
CA LEU A 87 10.21 25.28 -16.70
C LEU A 87 10.30 26.21 -17.91
N LEU A 88 10.39 25.64 -19.13
CA LEU A 88 10.37 26.41 -20.38
C LEU A 88 9.09 27.24 -20.51
N THR A 89 7.93 26.68 -20.09
CA THR A 89 6.65 27.40 -20.07
C THR A 89 6.66 28.54 -19.04
N ALA A 90 7.30 28.37 -17.90
CA ALA A 90 7.44 29.43 -16.88
C ALA A 90 8.35 30.57 -17.39
N ILE A 91 9.47 30.23 -18.02
CA ILE A 91 10.35 31.22 -18.67
C ILE A 91 9.58 31.98 -19.77
N TYR A 92 8.83 31.25 -20.63
CA TYR A 92 7.97 31.86 -21.65
C TYR A 92 6.96 32.84 -21.05
N ASN A 93 6.33 32.48 -19.94
CA ASN A 93 5.38 33.36 -19.26
C ASN A 93 6.05 34.66 -18.78
N ARG A 94 7.22 34.56 -18.14
CA ARG A 94 7.93 35.74 -17.62
C ARG A 94 8.49 36.62 -18.74
N LEU A 95 9.09 36.06 -19.77
CA LEU A 95 9.52 36.83 -20.94
C LEU A 95 8.35 37.52 -21.65
N LYS A 96 7.18 36.88 -21.70
CA LYS A 96 5.99 37.49 -22.27
C LYS A 96 5.48 38.70 -21.47
N ILE A 97 5.63 38.69 -20.15
CA ILE A 97 5.31 39.85 -19.28
C ILE A 97 6.26 41.01 -19.55
N HIS A 98 7.54 40.73 -19.76
CA HIS A 98 8.59 41.72 -20.02
C HIS A 98 8.84 41.98 -21.53
N LYS A 99 7.88 41.63 -22.38
CA LYS A 99 8.02 41.72 -23.85
C LYS A 99 8.44 43.08 -24.33
N ASP A 100 7.91 44.16 -23.75
CA ASP A 100 8.18 45.52 -24.15
C ASP A 100 9.57 46.04 -23.68
N GLU A 101 10.30 45.23 -22.90
CA GLU A 101 11.67 45.48 -22.42
C GLU A 101 12.70 44.71 -23.28
N LEU A 102 12.27 43.85 -24.24
CA LEU A 102 13.15 43.13 -25.17
C LEU A 102 13.73 44.14 -26.17
N ASP A 103 15.02 44.03 -26.45
CA ASP A 103 15.65 44.80 -27.54
C ASP A 103 15.48 44.11 -28.93
N GLU A 104 15.90 44.76 -29.99
CA GLU A 104 15.74 44.27 -31.37
C GLU A 104 16.44 42.91 -31.60
N ASP A 105 17.55 42.65 -30.90
CA ASP A 105 18.34 41.41 -31.03
C ASP A 105 17.63 40.22 -30.32
N ASP A 106 16.82 40.48 -29.30
CA ASP A 106 16.14 39.50 -28.48
C ASP A 106 14.65 39.25 -28.84
N GLU A 107 14.08 40.04 -29.78
CA GLU A 107 12.66 39.91 -30.19
C GLU A 107 12.30 38.51 -30.66
N ASP A 108 13.22 37.77 -31.29
CA ASP A 108 13.00 36.41 -31.79
C ASP A 108 13.00 35.34 -30.72
N GLU A 109 13.44 35.63 -29.51
CA GLU A 109 13.57 34.65 -28.40
C GLU A 109 12.23 34.16 -27.89
N LEU A 110 11.24 35.04 -27.77
CA LEU A 110 9.89 34.66 -27.34
C LEU A 110 9.16 33.78 -28.38
N PRO A 111 9.16 34.08 -29.70
CA PRO A 111 8.70 33.18 -30.74
C PRO A 111 9.44 31.84 -30.78
N ALA A 112 10.78 31.82 -30.58
CA ALA A 112 11.57 30.61 -30.57
C ALA A 112 11.17 29.69 -29.41
N LEU A 113 11.07 30.24 -28.20
CA LEU A 113 10.66 29.50 -27.00
C LEU A 113 9.22 28.98 -27.14
N ARG A 114 8.31 29.74 -27.74
CA ARG A 114 6.98 29.24 -28.04
C ARG A 114 7.02 28.05 -29.01
N LYS A 115 7.89 28.05 -30.00
CA LYS A 115 8.05 26.95 -30.96
C LYS A 115 8.65 25.69 -30.33
N SER A 116 9.42 25.80 -29.26
CA SER A 116 9.95 24.65 -28.53
C SER A 116 8.88 23.91 -27.69
N ILE A 117 7.72 24.53 -27.43
CA ILE A 117 6.64 23.93 -26.65
C ILE A 117 5.50 23.42 -27.56
N ILE A 118 5.30 24.04 -28.71
CA ILE A 118 4.21 23.72 -29.63
C ILE A 118 4.71 22.84 -30.78
N CYS A 119 4.01 21.71 -31.03
CA CYS A 119 4.23 20.84 -32.17
C CYS A 119 2.95 20.73 -33.01
N LYS A 120 2.90 21.36 -34.18
CA LYS A 120 1.68 21.37 -35.01
C LYS A 120 1.29 20.01 -35.60
N GLY A 121 2.24 19.07 -35.66
CA GLY A 121 2.01 17.70 -36.15
C GLY A 121 1.57 16.72 -35.04
N ALA A 122 1.67 17.12 -33.78
CA ALA A 122 1.25 16.27 -32.66
C ALA A 122 -0.27 16.30 -32.47
N SER A 123 -0.85 15.21 -32.04
CA SER A 123 -2.29 15.04 -31.82
C SER A 123 -2.90 16.07 -30.85
N ASN A 124 -2.13 16.49 -29.83
CA ASN A 124 -2.52 17.51 -28.86
C ASN A 124 -1.99 18.93 -29.18
N GLY A 125 -1.22 19.11 -30.27
CA GLY A 125 -0.60 20.38 -30.64
C GLY A 125 0.60 20.80 -29.79
N LEU A 126 1.10 19.94 -28.90
CA LEU A 126 2.23 20.19 -28.03
C LEU A 126 3.38 19.20 -28.29
N ILE A 127 4.61 19.60 -27.98
CA ILE A 127 5.79 18.74 -28.12
C ILE A 127 5.81 17.59 -27.11
N LEU A 128 5.16 17.77 -25.97
CA LEU A 128 5.00 16.77 -24.92
C LEU A 128 3.53 16.54 -24.62
N CYS A 129 3.13 15.27 -24.63
CA CYS A 129 1.81 14.80 -24.19
C CYS A 129 1.97 13.95 -22.91
N PRO A 130 1.71 14.49 -21.72
CA PRO A 130 1.70 13.71 -20.50
C PRO A 130 0.61 12.64 -20.50
N GLN A 131 0.81 11.61 -19.68
CA GLN A 131 -0.17 10.53 -19.54
C GLN A 131 -1.53 11.04 -19.01
N ILE A 132 -2.62 10.34 -19.36
CA ILE A 132 -4.01 10.78 -19.08
C ILE A 132 -4.39 10.58 -17.61
N GLN A 133 -3.82 9.59 -16.94
CA GLN A 133 -4.23 9.18 -15.60
C GLN A 133 -3.98 10.26 -14.54
N ASN A 134 -4.76 10.23 -13.46
CA ASN A 134 -4.65 11.14 -12.33
C ASN A 134 -4.66 12.64 -12.71
N HIS A 135 -5.39 12.96 -13.79
CA HIS A 135 -5.52 14.33 -14.32
C HIS A 135 -4.21 14.97 -14.81
N ASN A 136 -3.11 14.22 -14.98
CA ASN A 136 -1.83 14.80 -15.38
C ASN A 136 -1.90 15.56 -16.70
N GLN A 137 -2.47 14.94 -17.73
CA GLN A 137 -2.66 15.60 -19.03
C GLN A 137 -3.61 16.81 -18.91
N ALA A 138 -4.71 16.68 -18.17
CA ALA A 138 -5.66 17.76 -17.98
C ALA A 138 -5.02 18.97 -17.28
N ASP A 139 -4.25 18.74 -16.22
CA ASP A 139 -3.56 19.79 -15.47
C ASP A 139 -2.45 20.45 -16.30
N PHE A 140 -1.70 19.65 -17.06
CA PHE A 140 -0.68 20.15 -17.98
C PHE A 140 -1.32 21.04 -19.07
N ASN A 141 -2.43 20.59 -19.66
CA ASN A 141 -3.15 21.35 -20.65
C ASN A 141 -3.71 22.68 -20.08
N VAL A 142 -4.11 22.72 -18.81
CA VAL A 142 -4.52 23.98 -18.15
C VAL A 142 -3.35 24.95 -18.07
N VAL A 143 -2.15 24.50 -17.69
CA VAL A 143 -0.95 25.35 -17.69
C VAL A 143 -0.66 25.89 -19.09
N MET A 144 -0.72 25.05 -20.12
CA MET A 144 -0.50 25.47 -21.52
C MET A 144 -1.55 26.47 -22.01
N TYR A 145 -2.82 26.26 -21.65
CA TYR A 145 -3.92 27.15 -21.98
C TYR A 145 -3.79 28.53 -21.32
N GLU A 146 -3.45 28.58 -20.03
CA GLU A 146 -3.24 29.83 -19.29
C GLU A 146 -2.11 30.68 -19.88
N ASN A 147 -1.13 30.06 -20.54
CA ASN A 147 -0.04 30.74 -21.22
C ASN A 147 -0.34 31.06 -22.70
N GLY A 148 -1.51 30.73 -23.21
CA GLY A 148 -1.90 30.98 -24.61
C GLY A 148 -1.21 30.03 -25.60
N LEU A 149 -0.75 28.87 -25.14
CA LEU A 149 -0.12 27.82 -25.95
C LEU A 149 -1.14 26.79 -26.47
N LEU A 150 -2.28 26.67 -25.81
CA LEU A 150 -3.45 25.91 -26.28
C LEU A 150 -4.68 26.79 -26.41
N LYS A 151 -5.63 26.36 -27.27
CA LYS A 151 -6.88 27.09 -27.52
C LYS A 151 -7.94 26.88 -26.46
N SER A 152 -7.92 25.71 -25.79
CA SER A 152 -8.87 25.36 -24.75
C SER A 152 -8.27 24.31 -23.82
N ALA A 153 -8.66 24.35 -22.55
CA ALA A 153 -8.40 23.30 -21.58
C ALA A 153 -9.53 23.28 -20.54
N LYS A 154 -9.81 22.10 -20.00
CA LYS A 154 -10.81 21.93 -18.94
C LYS A 154 -10.12 21.91 -17.60
N ARG A 155 -10.48 22.84 -16.70
CA ARG A 155 -10.02 22.82 -15.32
C ARG A 155 -10.81 21.77 -14.53
N GLU A 156 -10.10 20.78 -14.01
CA GLU A 156 -10.66 19.80 -13.11
C GLU A 156 -10.67 20.32 -11.67
N LYS A 157 -11.54 19.74 -10.82
CA LYS A 157 -11.63 20.12 -9.40
C LYS A 157 -10.26 19.93 -8.72
N ASN A 158 -9.84 20.91 -7.92
CA ASN A 158 -8.58 20.92 -7.16
C ASN A 158 -7.28 20.88 -8.02
N TRP A 159 -7.32 21.21 -9.33
CA TRP A 159 -6.15 21.16 -10.22
C TRP A 159 -4.93 21.90 -9.64
N GLY A 160 -5.13 23.09 -9.05
CA GLY A 160 -4.05 23.91 -8.49
C GLY A 160 -3.32 23.33 -7.28
N ASN A 161 -3.84 22.25 -6.69
CA ASN A 161 -3.25 21.54 -5.56
C ASN A 161 -2.42 20.32 -6.00
N ARG A 162 -2.49 19.94 -7.27
CA ARG A 162 -1.77 18.79 -7.82
C ARG A 162 -0.35 19.16 -8.26
N LYS A 163 0.50 18.17 -8.44
CA LYS A 163 1.95 18.35 -8.58
C LYS A 163 2.36 19.12 -9.81
N ILE A 164 1.69 18.95 -10.95
CA ILE A 164 2.00 19.72 -12.19
C ILE A 164 1.78 21.20 -11.98
N ALA A 165 0.63 21.59 -11.42
CA ALA A 165 0.34 22.99 -11.12
C ALA A 165 1.29 23.58 -10.07
N LYS A 166 1.66 22.78 -9.05
CA LYS A 166 2.65 23.18 -8.04
C LYS A 166 4.04 23.35 -8.63
N CYS A 167 4.47 22.45 -9.52
CA CYS A 167 5.75 22.55 -10.22
C CYS A 167 5.84 23.83 -11.04
N TYR A 168 4.82 24.11 -11.83
CA TYR A 168 4.75 25.34 -12.64
C TYR A 168 4.80 26.60 -11.75
N LYS A 169 4.02 26.65 -10.67
CA LYS A 169 4.02 27.77 -9.71
C LYS A 169 5.38 27.93 -9.02
N TYR A 170 6.03 26.81 -8.67
CA TYR A 170 7.37 26.84 -8.08
C TYR A 170 8.36 27.55 -9.02
N PHE A 171 8.38 27.19 -10.31
CA PHE A 171 9.29 27.83 -11.26
C PHE A 171 8.97 29.32 -11.47
N LEU A 172 7.69 29.70 -11.53
CA LEU A 172 7.34 31.11 -11.58
C LEU A 172 7.90 31.89 -10.39
N GLN A 173 7.73 31.37 -9.18
CA GLN A 173 8.24 32.00 -7.95
C GLN A 173 9.77 32.05 -7.94
N ARG A 174 10.45 31.00 -8.39
CA ARG A 174 11.91 30.94 -8.44
C ARG A 174 12.46 31.96 -9.45
N LEU A 175 11.87 32.05 -10.63
CA LEU A 175 12.25 33.05 -11.64
C LEU A 175 12.02 34.50 -11.13
N ASP A 176 10.91 34.74 -10.43
CA ASP A 176 10.64 36.04 -9.83
C ASP A 176 11.73 36.41 -8.78
N GLN A 177 12.17 35.47 -7.96
CA GLN A 177 13.27 35.67 -7.00
C GLN A 177 14.58 36.01 -7.71
N ASP A 178 14.95 35.25 -8.75
CA ASP A 178 16.19 35.50 -9.48
C ASP A 178 16.17 36.86 -10.22
N ILE A 179 15.01 37.31 -10.71
CA ILE A 179 14.80 38.64 -11.28
C ILE A 179 14.96 39.73 -10.21
N GLU A 180 14.35 39.54 -9.04
CA GLU A 180 14.46 40.49 -7.92
C GLU A 180 15.91 40.62 -7.45
N GLU A 181 16.66 39.52 -7.39
CA GLU A 181 18.07 39.50 -6.98
C GLU A 181 19.00 40.21 -7.98
N SER A 182 18.72 40.05 -9.29
CA SER A 182 19.56 40.64 -10.35
C SER A 182 19.22 42.09 -10.66
N GLY A 183 17.94 42.47 -10.50
CA GLY A 183 17.39 43.77 -10.90
C GLY A 183 17.21 43.99 -12.41
N ASP A 184 17.48 42.96 -13.25
CA ASP A 184 17.31 43.02 -14.71
C ASP A 184 16.54 41.75 -15.18
N ALA A 185 15.26 41.90 -15.46
CA ALA A 185 14.37 40.80 -15.76
C ALA A 185 14.73 40.11 -17.07
N VAL A 186 14.89 40.86 -18.15
CA VAL A 186 15.15 40.32 -19.49
C VAL A 186 16.48 39.56 -19.51
N LYS A 187 17.54 40.19 -19.05
CA LYS A 187 18.88 39.58 -19.01
C LYS A 187 18.87 38.27 -18.21
N THR A 188 18.28 38.28 -17.02
CA THR A 188 18.21 37.10 -16.15
C THR A 188 17.44 35.95 -16.83
N LEU A 189 16.29 36.24 -17.41
CA LEU A 189 15.49 35.23 -18.08
C LEU A 189 16.16 34.62 -19.30
N LEU A 190 16.88 35.44 -20.10
CA LEU A 190 17.65 34.99 -21.25
C LEU A 190 18.87 34.17 -20.84
N GLU A 191 19.57 34.53 -19.76
CA GLU A 191 20.67 33.76 -19.20
C GLU A 191 20.17 32.38 -18.71
N ILE A 192 19.10 32.32 -17.93
CA ILE A 192 18.47 31.06 -17.49
C ILE A 192 18.00 30.22 -18.69
N LYS A 193 17.31 30.82 -19.64
CA LYS A 193 16.88 30.17 -20.87
C LYS A 193 18.07 29.58 -21.62
N SER A 194 19.19 30.34 -21.76
CA SER A 194 20.40 29.84 -22.41
C SER A 194 21.00 28.64 -21.69
N LYS A 195 21.05 28.66 -20.35
CA LYS A 195 21.53 27.55 -19.51
C LYS A 195 20.66 26.30 -19.73
N VAL A 196 19.32 26.45 -19.67
CA VAL A 196 18.37 25.34 -19.89
C VAL A 196 18.52 24.80 -21.31
N SER A 197 18.58 25.65 -22.32
CA SER A 197 18.71 25.24 -23.72
C SER A 197 19.99 24.45 -24.02
N LYS A 198 21.08 24.79 -23.37
CA LYS A 198 22.40 24.15 -23.53
C LYS A 198 22.65 22.95 -22.63
N ALA A 199 21.79 22.71 -21.64
CA ALA A 199 21.86 21.48 -20.84
C ALA A 199 21.73 20.24 -21.76
N VAL A 200 22.42 19.16 -21.42
CA VAL A 200 22.54 17.96 -22.27
C VAL A 200 21.80 16.78 -21.65
N LEU A 201 21.05 16.07 -22.47
CA LEU A 201 20.52 14.77 -22.12
C LEU A 201 20.89 13.72 -23.19
N VAL A 202 20.99 12.46 -22.77
CA VAL A 202 21.17 11.33 -23.68
C VAL A 202 19.82 10.75 -24.04
N LYS A 203 19.46 10.79 -25.34
CA LYS A 203 18.28 10.12 -25.87
C LYS A 203 18.68 8.75 -26.43
N ILE A 204 18.00 7.71 -25.93
CA ILE A 204 18.20 6.32 -26.34
C ILE A 204 16.91 5.87 -27.03
N GLU A 205 17.01 5.50 -28.31
CA GLU A 205 15.91 4.91 -29.04
C GLU A 205 16.07 3.40 -29.11
N VAL A 206 15.01 2.67 -28.79
CA VAL A 206 14.96 1.21 -28.81
C VAL A 206 13.84 0.71 -29.72
N GLY A 207 13.91 -0.55 -30.09
CA GLY A 207 13.00 -1.14 -31.08
C GLY A 207 11.71 -1.69 -30.51
N SER A 208 11.66 -1.94 -29.20
CA SER A 208 10.50 -2.57 -28.55
C SER A 208 10.46 -2.26 -27.07
N HIS A 209 9.30 -2.44 -26.45
CA HIS A 209 9.11 -2.30 -25.02
C HIS A 209 10.01 -3.24 -24.19
N ALA A 210 10.21 -4.49 -24.65
CA ALA A 210 11.11 -5.44 -24.01
C ALA A 210 12.56 -4.94 -23.93
N GLU A 211 13.02 -4.30 -24.99
CA GLU A 211 14.38 -3.73 -25.06
C GLU A 211 14.52 -2.47 -24.21
N ALA A 212 13.53 -1.59 -24.29
CA ALA A 212 13.44 -0.40 -23.42
C ALA A 212 13.53 -0.79 -21.95
N TYR A 213 12.88 -1.87 -21.64
CA TYR A 213 12.74 -2.37 -20.29
C TYR A 213 14.05 -2.94 -19.75
N THR A 214 14.70 -3.83 -20.51
CA THR A 214 16.02 -4.40 -20.16
C THR A 214 17.06 -3.30 -19.96
N LEU A 215 17.01 -2.26 -20.81
CA LEU A 215 17.90 -1.11 -20.70
C LEU A 215 17.60 -0.26 -19.46
N PHE A 216 16.32 0.01 -19.19
CA PHE A 216 15.87 0.76 -18.03
C PHE A 216 16.33 0.09 -16.71
N GLU A 217 16.20 -1.25 -16.59
CA GLU A 217 16.72 -1.98 -15.44
C GLU A 217 18.22 -1.79 -15.25
N SER A 218 18.98 -1.86 -16.34
CA SER A 218 20.44 -1.75 -16.29
C SER A 218 20.93 -0.34 -15.92
N LEU A 219 20.18 0.71 -16.27
CA LEU A 219 20.53 2.11 -16.02
C LEU A 219 20.02 2.65 -14.68
N ASN A 220 18.96 2.08 -14.12
CA ASN A 220 18.25 2.63 -12.96
C ASN A 220 18.89 2.33 -11.59
N ASN A 221 20.14 1.91 -11.55
CA ASN A 221 20.87 1.68 -10.29
C ASN A 221 21.10 2.96 -9.43
N ARG A 222 20.57 4.14 -9.83
CA ARG A 222 20.79 5.42 -9.16
C ARG A 222 19.54 6.22 -8.78
N GLY A 223 18.32 5.69 -9.01
CA GLY A 223 17.04 6.36 -8.70
C GLY A 223 16.28 5.71 -7.54
N THR A 224 15.04 6.18 -7.27
CA THR A 224 14.13 5.45 -6.39
C THR A 224 13.89 4.07 -7.00
N PRO A 225 14.27 2.97 -6.34
CA PRO A 225 14.16 1.65 -6.92
C PRO A 225 12.70 1.33 -7.24
N LEU A 226 12.47 0.75 -8.41
CA LEU A 226 11.17 0.21 -8.76
C LEU A 226 10.83 -0.95 -7.82
N THR A 227 9.57 -1.04 -7.48
CA THR A 227 9.07 -2.18 -6.71
C THR A 227 9.00 -3.43 -7.59
N ALA A 228 9.00 -4.61 -6.98
CA ALA A 228 8.78 -5.86 -7.72
C ALA A 228 7.46 -5.82 -8.52
N ILE A 229 6.43 -5.14 -8.00
CA ILE A 229 5.13 -4.96 -8.64
C ILE A 229 5.24 -4.11 -9.91
N ASP A 230 6.00 -3.02 -9.87
CA ASP A 230 6.27 -2.18 -11.04
C ASP A 230 7.04 -2.98 -12.11
N LEU A 231 8.00 -3.79 -11.67
CA LEU A 231 8.80 -4.64 -12.56
C LEU A 231 7.95 -5.72 -13.24
N MET A 232 7.04 -6.37 -12.52
CA MET A 232 6.08 -7.31 -13.09
C MET A 232 5.16 -6.64 -14.13
N LYS A 233 4.57 -5.49 -13.79
CA LYS A 233 3.74 -4.73 -14.73
C LYS A 233 4.47 -4.51 -16.05
N ASN A 234 5.66 -4.01 -15.96
CA ASN A 234 6.45 -3.64 -17.12
C ASN A 234 6.83 -4.88 -17.96
N LEU A 235 7.14 -6.00 -17.30
CA LEU A 235 7.39 -7.26 -17.97
C LEU A 235 6.16 -7.78 -18.72
N ILE A 236 4.96 -7.69 -18.12
CA ILE A 236 3.69 -8.03 -18.75
C ILE A 236 3.51 -7.20 -20.03
N LEU A 237 3.65 -5.88 -19.93
CA LEU A 237 3.48 -4.98 -21.07
C LEU A 237 4.53 -5.23 -22.18
N ALA A 238 5.78 -5.50 -21.80
CA ALA A 238 6.85 -5.83 -22.75
C ALA A 238 6.61 -7.13 -23.52
N ARG A 239 5.80 -8.05 -22.97
CA ARG A 239 5.51 -9.36 -23.58
C ARG A 239 4.13 -9.42 -24.25
N ALA A 240 3.25 -8.46 -24.01
CA ALA A 240 1.88 -8.47 -24.49
C ALA A 240 1.78 -8.77 -25.99
N GLU A 241 2.46 -8.00 -26.83
CA GLU A 241 2.42 -8.16 -28.29
C GLU A 241 2.92 -9.53 -28.76
N ARG A 242 3.98 -10.07 -28.11
CA ARG A 242 4.52 -11.38 -28.45
C ARG A 242 3.59 -12.53 -28.04
N SER A 243 2.69 -12.27 -27.10
CA SER A 243 1.72 -13.24 -26.60
C SER A 243 0.35 -13.09 -27.26
N GLY A 244 0.22 -12.23 -28.28
CA GLY A 244 -1.04 -11.98 -29.00
C GLY A 244 -2.05 -11.14 -28.23
N MET A 245 -1.60 -10.44 -27.18
CA MET A 245 -2.41 -9.50 -26.40
C MET A 245 -2.01 -8.06 -26.74
N THR A 246 -2.91 -7.10 -26.54
CA THR A 246 -2.55 -5.69 -26.69
C THR A 246 -1.95 -5.16 -25.38
N CYS A 247 -1.04 -4.17 -25.48
CA CYS A 247 -0.52 -3.50 -24.27
C CYS A 247 -1.63 -2.83 -23.47
N ASP A 248 -2.66 -2.32 -24.15
CA ASP A 248 -3.78 -1.64 -23.53
C ASP A 248 -4.63 -2.61 -22.71
N ASP A 249 -5.00 -3.76 -23.26
CA ASP A 249 -5.76 -4.78 -22.54
C ASP A 249 -5.00 -5.29 -21.32
N CYS A 250 -3.71 -5.61 -21.49
CA CYS A 250 -2.85 -6.04 -20.37
C CYS A 250 -2.75 -4.97 -19.28
N PHE A 251 -2.72 -3.69 -19.66
CA PHE A 251 -2.68 -2.61 -18.69
C PHE A 251 -4.00 -2.46 -17.94
N GLU A 252 -5.13 -2.57 -18.62
CA GLU A 252 -6.47 -2.52 -18.01
C GLU A 252 -6.69 -3.70 -17.03
N ASP A 253 -6.29 -4.90 -17.43
CA ASP A 253 -6.30 -6.09 -16.58
C ASP A 253 -5.41 -5.90 -15.33
N TRP A 254 -4.21 -5.34 -15.52
CA TRP A 254 -3.32 -5.03 -14.39
C TRP A 254 -3.91 -3.98 -13.44
N GLN A 255 -4.54 -2.93 -13.97
CA GLN A 255 -5.21 -1.93 -13.13
C GLN A 255 -6.39 -2.53 -12.38
N THR A 256 -7.16 -3.40 -13.01
CA THR A 256 -8.24 -4.15 -12.39
C THR A 256 -7.72 -4.99 -11.24
N LEU A 257 -6.62 -5.74 -11.45
CA LEU A 257 -5.96 -6.52 -10.41
C LEU A 257 -5.53 -5.65 -9.23
N LEU A 258 -4.85 -4.53 -9.47
CA LEU A 258 -4.43 -3.62 -8.40
C LEU A 258 -5.63 -3.00 -7.67
N GLY A 259 -6.73 -2.72 -8.38
CA GLY A 259 -7.98 -2.26 -7.78
C GLY A 259 -8.55 -3.26 -6.74
N TYR A 260 -8.43 -4.55 -7.01
CA TYR A 260 -8.80 -5.60 -6.03
C TYR A 260 -7.89 -5.61 -4.79
N LEU A 261 -6.61 -5.23 -4.94
CA LEU A 261 -5.58 -5.38 -3.91
C LEU A 261 -5.34 -4.13 -3.05
N THR A 262 -6.03 -3.04 -3.32
CA THR A 262 -5.82 -1.73 -2.71
C THR A 262 -4.46 -1.08 -3.07
N ASP A 263 -4.25 0.18 -2.69
CA ASP A 263 -3.01 0.92 -2.96
C ASP A 263 -1.86 0.57 -2.00
N ASP A 264 -2.08 -0.35 -1.05
CA ASP A 264 -1.04 -0.77 -0.11
C ASP A 264 -0.07 -1.78 -0.72
N TYR A 265 1.16 -1.34 -0.94
CA TYR A 265 2.23 -2.19 -1.50
C TYR A 265 2.46 -3.49 -0.71
N SER A 266 2.34 -3.45 0.62
CA SER A 266 2.52 -4.65 1.46
C SER A 266 1.44 -5.69 1.20
N THR A 267 0.21 -5.25 0.98
CA THR A 267 -0.93 -6.11 0.62
C THR A 267 -0.75 -6.69 -0.79
N GLN A 268 -0.35 -5.86 -1.76
CA GLN A 268 -0.06 -6.32 -3.12
C GLN A 268 1.05 -7.38 -3.14
N GLU A 269 2.20 -7.10 -2.50
CA GLU A 269 3.31 -8.04 -2.41
C GLU A 269 2.91 -9.36 -1.73
N ARG A 270 2.12 -9.28 -0.65
CA ARG A 270 1.59 -10.45 0.05
C ARG A 270 0.71 -11.29 -0.85
N PHE A 271 -0.19 -10.68 -1.63
CA PHE A 271 -1.03 -11.36 -2.59
C PHE A 271 -0.20 -12.18 -3.59
N PHE A 272 0.79 -11.57 -4.26
CA PHE A 272 1.60 -12.27 -5.25
C PHE A 272 2.34 -13.46 -4.64
N ARG A 273 2.90 -13.30 -3.43
CA ARG A 273 3.55 -14.42 -2.72
C ARG A 273 2.56 -15.53 -2.38
N GLN A 274 1.39 -15.18 -1.88
CA GLN A 274 0.36 -16.13 -1.50
C GLN A 274 -0.28 -16.82 -2.70
N TYR A 275 -0.51 -16.11 -3.79
CA TYR A 275 -0.97 -16.69 -5.04
C TYR A 275 -0.02 -17.80 -5.52
N TYR A 276 1.26 -17.47 -5.66
CA TYR A 276 2.20 -18.48 -6.09
C TYR A 276 2.29 -19.66 -5.11
N ASN A 277 2.37 -19.40 -3.82
CA ASN A 277 2.49 -20.45 -2.82
C ASN A 277 1.23 -21.35 -2.75
N ALA A 278 0.04 -20.80 -2.95
CA ALA A 278 -1.21 -21.55 -2.99
C ALA A 278 -1.30 -22.51 -4.18
N PHE A 279 -0.79 -22.10 -5.34
CA PHE A 279 -0.91 -22.86 -6.59
C PHE A 279 0.42 -23.40 -7.12
N LYS A 280 1.44 -23.44 -6.28
CA LYS A 280 2.81 -23.81 -6.66
C LYS A 280 2.89 -25.17 -7.35
N ASN A 281 2.17 -26.17 -6.87
CA ASN A 281 2.19 -27.52 -7.45
C ASN A 281 1.73 -27.47 -8.91
N ARG A 282 0.59 -26.85 -9.18
CA ARG A 282 0.03 -26.66 -10.52
C ARG A 282 0.96 -25.80 -11.41
N LEU A 283 1.40 -24.66 -10.90
CA LEU A 283 2.25 -23.72 -11.65
C LEU A 283 3.63 -24.30 -12.00
N ASN A 284 4.08 -25.30 -11.25
CA ASN A 284 5.37 -25.96 -11.45
C ASN A 284 5.28 -27.31 -12.17
N GLU A 285 4.09 -27.78 -12.55
CA GLU A 285 3.88 -29.10 -13.19
C GLU A 285 4.77 -29.38 -14.41
N PRO A 286 4.95 -28.46 -15.37
CA PRO A 286 5.73 -28.72 -16.57
C PRO A 286 7.22 -29.04 -16.33
N PHE A 287 7.74 -28.79 -15.14
CA PHE A 287 9.18 -28.93 -14.79
C PHE A 287 9.52 -30.15 -13.95
N ARG A 288 8.53 -30.93 -13.55
CA ARG A 288 8.78 -32.18 -12.81
C ARG A 288 9.49 -33.26 -13.65
N THR A 289 9.53 -33.11 -14.98
CA THR A 289 9.99 -34.14 -15.89
C THR A 289 11.47 -34.09 -16.25
N ASP A 290 12.20 -32.97 -16.10
CA ASP A 290 13.52 -32.82 -16.74
C ASP A 290 14.75 -32.79 -15.81
N GLY A 291 14.67 -33.12 -14.56
CA GLY A 291 15.87 -33.35 -13.71
C GLY A 291 16.87 -32.19 -13.55
N GLN A 292 16.69 -31.05 -14.23
CA GLN A 292 17.59 -29.88 -14.16
C GLN A 292 17.20 -28.91 -13.04
N ARG A 293 17.11 -29.41 -11.83
CA ARG A 293 16.56 -28.71 -10.64
C ARG A 293 17.39 -27.53 -10.08
N LYS A 294 18.55 -27.23 -10.59
CA LYS A 294 19.49 -26.34 -9.85
C LYS A 294 19.32 -24.83 -10.07
N LYS A 295 18.46 -24.36 -10.99
CA LYS A 295 18.24 -22.92 -11.26
C LYS A 295 16.80 -22.51 -11.58
N ASP A 296 15.83 -23.39 -11.43
CA ASP A 296 14.43 -23.04 -11.71
C ASP A 296 13.84 -22.27 -10.53
N PRO A 297 13.45 -20.99 -10.68
CA PRO A 297 12.86 -20.19 -9.62
C PRO A 297 11.53 -20.76 -9.11
N LEU A 298 10.81 -21.54 -9.92
CA LEU A 298 9.53 -22.16 -9.52
C LEU A 298 9.68 -23.32 -8.54
N GLY A 299 10.89 -23.80 -8.28
CA GLY A 299 11.14 -24.83 -7.27
C GLY A 299 11.03 -24.34 -5.82
N TYR A 300 11.07 -23.03 -5.60
CA TYR A 300 11.17 -22.43 -4.26
C TYR A 300 9.84 -21.85 -3.77
N ILE A 301 9.72 -21.68 -2.45
CA ILE A 301 8.64 -20.90 -1.84
C ILE A 301 8.83 -19.42 -2.20
N ALA A 302 7.76 -18.73 -2.58
CA ALA A 302 7.83 -17.30 -2.88
C ALA A 302 8.12 -16.49 -1.60
N THR A 303 9.16 -15.69 -1.69
CA THR A 303 9.62 -14.73 -0.68
C THR A 303 9.79 -13.36 -1.35
N ARG A 304 10.05 -12.30 -0.56
CA ARG A 304 10.34 -10.97 -1.14
C ARG A 304 11.50 -10.99 -2.13
N SER A 305 12.54 -11.74 -1.82
CA SER A 305 13.79 -11.72 -2.59
C SER A 305 13.73 -12.48 -3.92
N ASN A 306 12.85 -13.47 -4.06
CA ASN A 306 12.74 -14.27 -5.28
C ASN A 306 11.45 -14.04 -6.06
N LEU A 307 10.58 -13.14 -5.57
CA LEU A 307 9.26 -12.90 -6.13
C LEU A 307 9.33 -12.55 -7.62
N LEU A 308 10.16 -11.58 -7.97
CA LEU A 308 10.30 -11.13 -9.35
C LEU A 308 10.73 -12.29 -10.28
N SER A 309 11.75 -13.06 -9.90
CA SER A 309 12.26 -14.17 -10.73
C SER A 309 11.19 -15.26 -10.95
N ILE A 310 10.35 -15.52 -9.95
CA ILE A 310 9.23 -16.47 -10.07
C ILE A 310 8.23 -15.95 -11.12
N PHE A 311 7.83 -14.69 -11.01
CA PHE A 311 6.83 -14.12 -11.91
C PHE A 311 7.37 -13.85 -13.32
N GLU A 312 8.65 -13.53 -13.47
CA GLU A 312 9.32 -13.49 -14.77
C GLU A 312 9.18 -14.81 -15.51
N GLU A 313 9.37 -15.92 -14.81
CA GLU A 313 9.23 -17.25 -15.40
C GLU A 313 7.77 -17.57 -15.75
N LEU A 314 6.81 -17.32 -14.86
CA LEU A 314 5.39 -17.55 -15.11
C LEU A 314 4.88 -16.74 -16.32
N ILE A 315 5.17 -15.43 -16.34
CA ILE A 315 4.80 -14.53 -17.43
C ILE A 315 5.47 -14.94 -18.75
N SER A 316 6.68 -15.49 -18.68
CA SER A 316 7.42 -15.96 -19.85
C SER A 316 6.80 -17.18 -20.52
N ARG A 317 6.17 -18.04 -19.74
CA ARG A 317 5.59 -19.29 -20.20
C ARG A 317 4.24 -19.09 -20.89
N ASP A 318 3.35 -18.42 -20.20
CA ASP A 318 1.97 -18.19 -20.68
C ASP A 318 1.42 -16.90 -20.06
N LEU A 319 1.61 -15.78 -20.75
CA LEU A 319 1.10 -14.50 -20.28
C LEU A 319 -0.43 -14.47 -20.23
N SER A 320 -1.11 -14.99 -21.24
CA SER A 320 -2.58 -14.94 -21.32
C SER A 320 -3.23 -15.77 -20.21
N GLY A 321 -2.77 -17.03 -20.06
CA GLY A 321 -3.25 -17.90 -18.98
C GLY A 321 -2.91 -17.33 -17.60
N PHE A 322 -1.72 -16.76 -17.43
CA PHE A 322 -1.32 -16.10 -16.18
C PHE A 322 -2.24 -14.92 -15.85
N MET A 323 -2.49 -14.00 -16.80
CA MET A 323 -3.35 -12.83 -16.57
C MET A 323 -4.78 -13.24 -16.21
N SER A 324 -5.36 -14.18 -16.95
CA SER A 324 -6.69 -14.72 -16.64
C SER A 324 -6.76 -15.35 -15.25
N ASP A 325 -5.76 -16.15 -14.89
CA ASP A 325 -5.72 -16.87 -13.62
C ASP A 325 -5.53 -15.93 -12.40
N ILE A 326 -4.65 -14.96 -12.54
CA ILE A 326 -4.34 -14.04 -11.45
C ILE A 326 -5.45 -13.01 -11.19
N LEU A 327 -6.22 -12.62 -12.22
CA LEU A 327 -7.39 -11.77 -12.05
C LEU A 327 -8.47 -12.43 -11.21
N VAL A 328 -8.78 -13.70 -11.51
CA VAL A 328 -9.74 -14.49 -10.69
C VAL A 328 -9.26 -14.59 -9.24
N CYS A 329 -7.97 -14.84 -9.03
CA CYS A 329 -7.40 -14.89 -7.68
C CYS A 329 -7.40 -13.52 -6.99
N GLY A 330 -7.19 -12.43 -7.73
CA GLY A 330 -7.28 -11.06 -7.22
C GLY A 330 -8.67 -10.71 -6.74
N GLU A 331 -9.71 -11.08 -7.50
CA GLU A 331 -11.10 -10.91 -7.09
C GLU A 331 -11.43 -11.71 -5.82
N ILE A 332 -10.99 -12.97 -5.74
CA ILE A 332 -11.14 -13.76 -4.51
C ILE A 332 -10.42 -13.07 -3.33
N TYR A 333 -9.20 -12.62 -3.57
CA TYR A 333 -8.38 -11.98 -2.53
C TYR A 333 -8.99 -10.67 -2.03
N SER A 334 -9.67 -9.89 -2.90
CA SER A 334 -10.37 -8.67 -2.51
C SER A 334 -11.42 -8.91 -1.42
N ARG A 335 -12.09 -10.06 -1.48
CA ARG A 335 -13.06 -10.49 -0.45
C ARG A 335 -12.36 -10.89 0.84
N LEU A 336 -11.20 -11.56 0.76
CA LEU A 336 -10.40 -11.97 1.94
C LEU A 336 -9.85 -10.78 2.72
N ILE A 337 -9.43 -9.72 2.02
CA ILE A 337 -8.91 -8.49 2.63
C ILE A 337 -9.98 -7.44 2.89
N LEU A 338 -11.25 -7.75 2.61
CA LEU A 338 -12.40 -6.86 2.82
C LEU A 338 -12.27 -5.52 2.07
N SER A 339 -11.66 -5.53 0.87
CA SER A 339 -11.52 -4.35 0.02
C SER A 339 -12.72 -4.13 -0.91
N THR A 340 -13.71 -4.99 -0.87
CA THR A 340 -14.97 -4.90 -1.61
C THR A 340 -16.12 -4.56 -0.67
N ASP A 341 -17.10 -3.80 -1.18
CA ASP A 341 -18.33 -3.48 -0.44
C ASP A 341 -19.34 -4.65 -0.42
N ASP A 342 -19.02 -5.77 -1.06
CA ASP A 342 -19.87 -6.95 -1.11
C ASP A 342 -19.96 -7.63 0.26
N ILE A 343 -21.15 -7.57 0.86
CA ILE A 343 -21.44 -8.28 2.11
C ILE A 343 -21.83 -9.73 1.78
N THR A 344 -20.98 -10.66 2.17
CA THR A 344 -21.23 -12.09 2.01
C THR A 344 -21.48 -12.76 3.37
N LYS A 345 -21.95 -14.03 3.34
CA LYS A 345 -22.07 -14.86 4.56
C LYS A 345 -20.74 -15.07 5.31
N TYR A 346 -19.61 -14.82 4.67
CA TYR A 346 -18.27 -14.97 5.25
C TYR A 346 -17.74 -13.67 5.89
N THR A 347 -18.32 -12.51 5.58
CA THR A 347 -17.78 -11.18 5.91
C THR A 347 -17.47 -11.03 7.40
N ASN A 348 -18.38 -11.43 8.28
CA ASN A 348 -18.16 -11.30 9.73
C ASN A 348 -16.99 -12.19 10.19
N SER A 349 -16.92 -13.45 9.75
CA SER A 349 -15.86 -14.38 10.13
C SER A 349 -14.49 -13.97 9.53
N LEU A 350 -14.48 -13.43 8.31
CA LEU A 350 -13.28 -12.86 7.69
C LEU A 350 -12.82 -11.59 8.42
N THR A 351 -13.77 -10.79 8.90
CA THR A 351 -13.45 -9.61 9.71
C THR A 351 -12.74 -10.01 11.01
N ASP A 352 -13.23 -11.03 11.70
CA ASP A 352 -12.59 -11.53 12.91
C ASP A 352 -11.21 -12.14 12.62
N LEU A 353 -11.08 -12.92 11.53
CA LEU A 353 -9.81 -13.45 11.07
C LEU A 353 -8.80 -12.33 10.73
N SER A 354 -9.26 -11.25 10.11
CA SER A 354 -8.44 -10.07 9.82
C SER A 354 -7.99 -9.37 11.12
N ARG A 355 -8.91 -9.18 12.07
CA ARG A 355 -8.65 -8.55 13.38
C ARG A 355 -7.61 -9.29 14.18
N ILE A 356 -7.61 -10.64 14.11
CA ILE A 356 -6.60 -11.47 14.78
C ILE A 356 -5.32 -11.68 13.95
N GLN A 357 -5.14 -10.92 12.85
CA GLN A 357 -3.96 -11.00 11.98
C GLN A 357 -3.80 -12.37 11.29
N GLY A 358 -4.92 -12.99 10.91
CA GLY A 358 -4.96 -14.29 10.24
C GLY A 358 -4.54 -14.29 8.77
N ALA A 359 -4.05 -13.17 8.23
CA ALA A 359 -3.65 -13.04 6.83
C ALA A 359 -2.68 -14.12 6.31
N PRO A 360 -1.81 -14.75 7.12
CA PRO A 360 -1.02 -15.88 6.63
C PRO A 360 -1.84 -17.06 6.10
N SER A 361 -3.09 -17.24 6.53
CA SER A 361 -3.99 -18.30 6.04
C SER A 361 -4.69 -17.98 4.71
N TYR A 362 -4.58 -16.75 4.21
CA TYR A 362 -5.29 -16.37 2.99
C TYR A 362 -4.87 -17.17 1.75
N LEU A 363 -3.65 -17.72 1.73
CA LEU A 363 -3.25 -18.63 0.65
C LEU A 363 -4.10 -19.91 0.63
N LEU A 364 -4.42 -20.48 1.79
CA LEU A 364 -5.30 -21.64 1.91
C LEU A 364 -6.75 -21.28 1.53
N LEU A 365 -7.27 -20.18 2.04
CA LEU A 365 -8.62 -19.72 1.71
C LEU A 365 -8.76 -19.38 0.23
N MET A 366 -7.78 -18.74 -0.39
CA MET A 366 -7.79 -18.46 -1.84
C MET A 366 -7.81 -19.76 -2.65
N TYR A 367 -7.04 -20.77 -2.24
CA TYR A 367 -7.05 -22.10 -2.86
C TYR A 367 -8.45 -22.77 -2.76
N LEU A 368 -9.06 -22.74 -1.57
CA LEU A 368 -10.38 -23.33 -1.35
C LEU A 368 -11.46 -22.61 -2.16
N PHE A 369 -11.52 -21.28 -2.12
CA PHE A 369 -12.51 -20.51 -2.87
C PHE A 369 -12.37 -20.70 -4.38
N LYS A 370 -11.15 -20.73 -4.91
CA LYS A 370 -10.92 -20.92 -6.35
C LYS A 370 -11.33 -22.29 -6.83
N ASN A 371 -11.08 -23.32 -6.03
CA ASN A 371 -11.33 -24.71 -6.40
C ASN A 371 -12.61 -25.27 -5.77
N GLN A 372 -13.48 -24.44 -5.19
CA GLN A 372 -14.63 -24.85 -4.39
C GLN A 372 -15.50 -25.88 -5.11
N ALA A 373 -15.84 -25.64 -6.38
CA ALA A 373 -16.66 -26.54 -7.16
C ALA A 373 -15.97 -27.88 -7.45
N THR A 374 -14.68 -27.84 -7.83
CA THR A 374 -13.89 -29.04 -8.16
C THR A 374 -13.60 -29.89 -6.92
N LEU A 375 -13.41 -29.24 -5.78
CA LEU A 375 -13.18 -29.89 -4.48
C LEU A 375 -14.50 -30.31 -3.79
N GLU A 376 -15.65 -29.98 -4.35
CA GLU A 376 -16.98 -30.24 -3.79
C GLU A 376 -17.14 -29.72 -2.34
N VAL A 377 -16.47 -28.62 -1.99
CA VAL A 377 -16.49 -28.05 -0.63
C VAL A 377 -17.74 -27.20 -0.45
N ALA A 378 -18.54 -27.52 0.55
CA ALA A 378 -19.73 -26.76 0.86
C ALA A 378 -19.38 -25.40 1.48
N ASP A 379 -20.26 -24.42 1.29
CA ASP A 379 -20.13 -23.10 1.92
C ASP A 379 -20.04 -23.17 3.45
N ALA A 380 -20.73 -24.13 4.06
CA ALA A 380 -20.68 -24.35 5.50
C ALA A 380 -19.27 -24.78 5.95
N ASP A 381 -18.60 -25.66 5.18
CA ASP A 381 -17.27 -26.13 5.51
C ASP A 381 -16.23 -25.01 5.36
N ILE A 382 -16.39 -24.13 4.35
CA ILE A 382 -15.54 -22.93 4.22
C ILE A 382 -15.75 -21.99 5.41
N LEU A 383 -17.00 -21.74 5.81
CA LEU A 383 -17.30 -20.87 6.95
C LEU A 383 -16.70 -21.42 8.25
N GLU A 384 -16.85 -22.73 8.49
CA GLU A 384 -16.26 -23.39 9.65
C GLU A 384 -14.71 -23.39 9.59
N THR A 385 -14.13 -23.51 8.39
CA THR A 385 -12.68 -23.35 8.20
C THR A 385 -12.21 -21.94 8.60
N ILE A 386 -12.92 -20.88 8.22
CA ILE A 386 -12.57 -19.49 8.60
C ILE A 386 -12.64 -19.32 10.12
N LYS A 387 -13.68 -19.86 10.77
CA LYS A 387 -13.81 -19.83 12.23
C LYS A 387 -12.71 -20.64 12.92
N LEU A 388 -12.38 -21.81 12.38
CA LEU A 388 -11.28 -22.65 12.88
C LEU A 388 -9.94 -21.91 12.79
N LEU A 389 -9.66 -21.26 11.66
CA LEU A 389 -8.46 -20.42 11.48
C LEU A 389 -8.43 -19.26 12.49
N THR A 390 -9.56 -18.65 12.79
CA THR A 390 -9.62 -17.60 13.82
C THR A 390 -9.24 -18.16 15.19
N ARG A 391 -9.77 -19.32 15.59
CA ARG A 391 -9.40 -20.00 16.85
C ARG A 391 -7.91 -20.33 16.88
N PHE A 392 -7.39 -20.90 15.80
CA PHE A 392 -5.97 -21.23 15.66
C PHE A 392 -5.09 -19.97 15.78
N PHE A 393 -5.44 -18.85 15.14
CA PHE A 393 -4.64 -17.62 15.23
C PHE A 393 -4.75 -16.93 16.58
N VAL A 394 -5.85 -17.05 17.32
CA VAL A 394 -5.91 -16.59 18.72
C VAL A 394 -4.90 -17.35 19.56
N ARG A 395 -4.92 -18.69 19.52
CA ARG A 395 -3.97 -19.54 20.26
C ARG A 395 -2.53 -19.25 19.85
N ARG A 396 -2.28 -19.20 18.53
CA ARG A 396 -0.96 -18.94 17.99
C ARG A 396 -0.39 -17.59 18.41
N ASN A 397 -1.20 -16.54 18.37
CA ASN A 397 -0.74 -15.18 18.66
C ASN A 397 -0.52 -14.92 20.16
N ILE A 398 -1.07 -15.76 21.03
CA ILE A 398 -0.84 -15.75 22.48
C ILE A 398 0.38 -16.60 22.83
N THR A 399 0.57 -17.75 22.14
CA THR A 399 1.62 -18.71 22.51
C THR A 399 2.86 -18.65 21.64
N ASP A 400 2.85 -17.88 20.57
CA ASP A 400 3.83 -17.85 19.46
C ASP A 400 4.13 -19.26 18.87
N THR A 401 3.14 -20.17 18.96
CA THR A 401 3.24 -21.56 18.46
C THR A 401 2.12 -21.86 17.47
N PRO A 402 2.49 -22.22 16.22
CA PRO A 402 3.82 -22.32 15.63
C PRO A 402 4.44 -20.94 15.32
N ASN A 403 5.76 -20.93 15.09
CA ASN A 403 6.48 -19.71 14.70
C ASN A 403 5.96 -19.14 13.36
N THR A 404 6.04 -17.83 13.18
CA THR A 404 5.60 -17.13 11.95
C THR A 404 6.20 -17.71 10.68
N ARG A 405 7.49 -18.10 10.70
CA ARG A 405 8.20 -18.68 9.55
C ARG A 405 7.62 -20.02 9.05
N ASP A 406 6.94 -20.75 9.94
CA ASP A 406 6.42 -22.08 9.62
C ASP A 406 5.00 -22.03 9.05
N LEU A 407 4.24 -20.93 9.28
CA LEU A 407 2.84 -20.80 8.84
C LEU A 407 2.65 -21.06 7.34
N ASN A 408 3.48 -20.46 6.48
CA ASN A 408 3.37 -20.69 5.04
C ASN A 408 3.59 -22.16 4.68
N LYS A 409 4.55 -22.83 5.33
CA LYS A 409 4.84 -24.24 5.07
C LYS A 409 3.68 -25.13 5.49
N ILE A 410 3.07 -24.84 6.65
CA ILE A 410 1.90 -25.58 7.17
C ILE A 410 0.75 -25.48 6.17
N PHE A 411 0.36 -24.28 5.75
CA PHE A 411 -0.75 -24.11 4.82
C PHE A 411 -0.44 -24.67 3.42
N MET A 412 0.78 -24.56 2.94
CA MET A 412 1.19 -25.19 1.68
C MET A 412 1.17 -26.72 1.78
N GLN A 413 1.57 -27.28 2.93
CA GLN A 413 1.51 -28.73 3.14
C GLN A 413 0.05 -29.22 3.16
N ILE A 414 -0.84 -28.53 3.84
CA ILE A 414 -2.28 -28.84 3.82
C ILE A 414 -2.82 -28.87 2.38
N ILE A 415 -2.46 -27.88 1.56
CA ILE A 415 -2.87 -27.85 0.15
C ILE A 415 -2.29 -29.06 -0.61
N SER A 416 -1.02 -29.36 -0.42
CA SER A 416 -0.37 -30.53 -1.05
C SER A 416 -1.05 -31.84 -0.67
N ASP A 417 -1.39 -32.00 0.60
CA ASP A 417 -2.06 -33.19 1.11
C ASP A 417 -3.48 -33.34 0.53
N VAL A 418 -4.21 -32.23 0.38
CA VAL A 418 -5.52 -32.22 -0.30
C VAL A 418 -5.39 -32.66 -1.76
N GLU A 419 -4.40 -32.17 -2.49
CA GLU A 419 -4.15 -32.51 -3.90
C GLU A 419 -3.67 -33.96 -4.06
N GLU A 420 -2.68 -34.39 -3.29
CA GLU A 420 -2.09 -35.73 -3.35
C GLU A 420 -3.07 -36.80 -2.85
N GLY A 421 -3.80 -36.49 -1.78
CA GLY A 421 -4.83 -37.36 -1.22
C GLY A 421 -6.14 -37.34 -2.01
N LYS A 422 -6.27 -36.43 -3.00
CA LYS A 422 -7.53 -36.22 -3.76
C LYS A 422 -8.73 -36.06 -2.84
N LEU A 423 -8.56 -35.29 -1.76
CA LEU A 423 -9.60 -35.06 -0.79
C LEU A 423 -10.69 -34.17 -1.38
N THR A 424 -11.96 -34.46 -1.04
CA THR A 424 -13.12 -33.67 -1.47
C THR A 424 -14.12 -33.48 -0.32
N GLY A 425 -14.96 -32.45 -0.44
CA GLY A 425 -16.05 -32.19 0.50
C GLY A 425 -15.56 -31.98 1.94
N THR A 426 -16.30 -32.56 2.89
CA THR A 426 -16.02 -32.42 4.32
C THR A 426 -14.71 -33.07 4.78
N ALA A 427 -14.14 -33.99 4.00
CA ALA A 427 -12.83 -34.58 4.31
C ALA A 427 -11.70 -33.53 4.29
N ILE A 428 -11.84 -32.47 3.48
CA ILE A 428 -10.90 -31.35 3.45
C ILE A 428 -10.95 -30.59 4.78
N TYR A 429 -12.15 -30.24 5.25
CA TYR A 429 -12.29 -29.57 6.55
C TYR A 429 -11.68 -30.40 7.68
N GLN A 430 -11.96 -31.72 7.71
CA GLN A 430 -11.41 -32.59 8.74
C GLN A 430 -9.88 -32.64 8.69
N HIS A 431 -9.29 -32.73 7.51
CA HIS A 431 -7.83 -32.71 7.35
C HIS A 431 -7.23 -31.38 7.82
N ILE A 432 -7.84 -30.24 7.45
CA ILE A 432 -7.42 -28.91 7.93
C ILE A 432 -7.48 -28.86 9.46
N TYR A 433 -8.57 -29.35 10.06
CA TYR A 433 -8.74 -29.39 11.51
C TYR A 433 -7.61 -30.20 12.18
N ASP A 434 -7.37 -31.42 11.71
CA ASP A 434 -6.38 -32.33 12.29
C ASP A 434 -4.96 -31.72 12.21
N GLU A 435 -4.60 -31.11 11.10
CA GLU A 435 -3.32 -30.46 10.94
C GLU A 435 -3.18 -29.19 11.82
N LEU A 436 -4.23 -28.38 11.92
CA LEU A 436 -4.16 -27.19 12.78
C LEU A 436 -4.10 -27.55 14.27
N VAL A 437 -4.81 -28.60 14.71
CA VAL A 437 -4.69 -29.15 16.08
C VAL A 437 -3.25 -29.62 16.33
N ARG A 438 -2.68 -30.38 15.39
CA ARG A 438 -1.31 -30.91 15.50
C ARG A 438 -0.25 -29.82 15.67
N TRP A 439 -0.42 -28.68 14.95
CA TRP A 439 0.54 -27.57 14.98
C TRP A 439 0.25 -26.53 16.07
N SER A 440 -0.92 -26.56 16.68
CA SER A 440 -1.31 -25.63 17.72
C SER A 440 -0.59 -25.92 19.05
N ALA A 441 -0.49 -24.90 19.89
CA ALA A 441 -0.10 -25.08 21.29
C ALA A 441 -1.11 -25.96 22.03
N THR A 442 -0.63 -26.70 23.04
CA THR A 442 -1.50 -27.44 23.96
C THR A 442 -2.36 -26.50 24.80
N ASP A 443 -3.42 -27.03 25.42
CA ASP A 443 -4.29 -26.23 26.28
C ASP A 443 -3.53 -25.72 27.52
N GLU A 444 -2.60 -26.52 28.06
CA GLU A 444 -1.79 -26.13 29.20
C GLU A 444 -0.88 -24.92 28.88
N LEU A 445 -0.21 -24.93 27.71
CA LEU A 445 0.62 -23.79 27.29
C LEU A 445 -0.25 -22.56 26.99
N PHE A 446 -1.41 -22.76 26.40
CA PHE A 446 -2.34 -21.66 26.11
C PHE A 446 -2.88 -21.03 27.39
N GLU A 447 -3.26 -21.85 28.39
CA GLU A 447 -3.67 -21.39 29.71
C GLU A 447 -2.54 -20.63 30.44
N GLU A 448 -1.32 -21.18 30.47
CA GLU A 448 -0.16 -20.53 31.07
C GLU A 448 0.07 -19.12 30.48
N LYS A 449 0.02 -19.02 29.16
CA LYS A 449 0.23 -17.74 28.46
C LYS A 449 -0.91 -16.74 28.67
N LEU A 450 -2.15 -17.20 28.72
CA LEU A 450 -3.30 -16.36 29.07
C LEU A 450 -3.22 -15.79 30.48
N LYS A 451 -2.67 -16.55 31.44
CA LYS A 451 -2.39 -16.09 32.80
C LYS A 451 -1.14 -15.19 32.93
N GLY A 452 -0.38 -15.07 31.82
CA GLY A 452 0.76 -14.16 31.68
C GLY A 452 0.36 -12.69 31.52
N ASP A 453 1.34 -11.87 31.14
CA ASP A 453 1.15 -10.42 30.94
C ASP A 453 0.68 -10.12 29.50
N ILE A 454 -0.51 -10.63 29.19
CA ILE A 454 -1.08 -10.65 27.84
C ILE A 454 -1.10 -9.27 27.15
N TYR A 455 -1.29 -8.20 27.94
CA TYR A 455 -1.31 -6.84 27.38
C TYR A 455 0.08 -6.39 26.94
N GLU A 456 1.10 -6.64 27.74
CA GLU A 456 2.47 -6.28 27.42
C GLU A 456 3.01 -7.14 26.26
N GLU A 457 2.71 -8.44 26.26
CA GLU A 457 3.14 -9.36 25.20
C GLU A 457 2.45 -9.06 23.85
N ASN A 458 1.12 -8.82 23.84
CA ASN A 458 0.36 -8.55 22.63
C ASN A 458 -0.97 -7.83 22.89
N ALA A 459 -0.92 -6.50 23.01
CA ALA A 459 -2.11 -5.66 23.23
C ALA A 459 -3.20 -5.85 22.16
N GLY A 460 -2.84 -6.18 20.90
CA GLY A 460 -3.79 -6.45 19.84
C GLY A 460 -4.64 -7.67 20.07
N VAL A 461 -4.01 -8.76 20.51
CA VAL A 461 -4.69 -10.01 20.88
C VAL A 461 -5.48 -9.84 22.17
N ALA A 462 -4.92 -9.17 23.18
CA ALA A 462 -5.63 -8.84 24.42
C ALA A 462 -6.94 -8.08 24.09
N ARG A 463 -6.87 -7.10 23.18
CA ARG A 463 -8.06 -6.39 22.71
C ARG A 463 -9.06 -7.32 22.03
N PHE A 464 -8.57 -8.20 21.14
CA PHE A 464 -9.45 -9.12 20.42
C PHE A 464 -10.25 -9.99 21.37
N VAL A 465 -9.60 -10.65 22.33
CA VAL A 465 -10.26 -11.58 23.26
C VAL A 465 -11.19 -10.83 24.23
N LEU A 466 -10.82 -9.65 24.73
CA LEU A 466 -11.67 -8.83 25.59
C LEU A 466 -12.93 -8.34 24.85
N CYS A 467 -12.81 -7.91 23.58
CA CYS A 467 -13.95 -7.55 22.75
C CYS A 467 -14.84 -8.76 22.46
N ALA A 468 -14.26 -9.94 22.20
CA ALA A 468 -15.02 -11.17 21.96
C ALA A 468 -15.85 -11.58 23.20
N ILE A 469 -15.26 -11.51 24.40
CA ILE A 469 -15.98 -11.77 25.65
C ILE A 469 -17.10 -10.73 25.84
N ALA A 470 -16.80 -9.44 25.64
CA ALA A 470 -17.79 -8.36 25.80
C ALA A 470 -18.98 -8.50 24.84
N GLN A 471 -18.76 -9.07 23.65
CA GLN A 471 -19.80 -9.25 22.62
C GLN A 471 -20.55 -10.60 22.73
N LYS A 472 -20.04 -11.56 23.50
CA LYS A 472 -20.60 -12.94 23.58
C LYS A 472 -22.11 -12.99 23.87
N HIS A 473 -22.62 -12.06 24.67
CA HIS A 473 -24.03 -12.03 25.10
C HIS A 473 -24.81 -10.84 24.51
N MET A 474 -24.23 -10.09 23.56
CA MET A 474 -24.94 -9.01 22.89
C MET A 474 -26.00 -9.56 21.95
N THR A 475 -27.19 -8.97 22.00
CA THR A 475 -28.28 -9.21 21.05
C THR A 475 -28.29 -8.14 19.96
N ASN A 476 -29.10 -8.31 18.92
CA ASN A 476 -29.25 -7.27 17.89
C ASN A 476 -29.69 -5.91 18.46
N GLU A 477 -30.43 -5.91 19.57
CA GLU A 477 -30.90 -4.68 20.24
C GLU A 477 -29.82 -4.02 21.10
N THR A 478 -28.89 -4.80 21.64
CA THR A 478 -27.80 -4.31 22.51
C THR A 478 -26.45 -4.24 21.79
N TRP A 479 -26.44 -4.54 20.49
CA TRP A 479 -25.20 -4.59 19.72
C TRP A 479 -24.46 -3.24 19.73
N THR A 480 -23.21 -3.29 20.12
CA THR A 480 -22.28 -2.15 20.06
C THR A 480 -21.04 -2.57 19.30
N ASP A 481 -20.67 -1.79 18.27
CA ASP A 481 -19.41 -2.03 17.57
C ASP A 481 -18.21 -1.58 18.41
N LEU A 482 -17.56 -2.54 19.06
CA LEU A 482 -16.37 -2.28 19.87
C LEU A 482 -15.11 -2.01 19.01
N TRP A 483 -15.21 -2.13 17.69
CA TRP A 483 -14.15 -1.88 16.72
C TRP A 483 -14.31 -0.54 16.00
N GLU A 484 -15.34 0.23 16.33
CA GLU A 484 -15.55 1.58 15.78
C GLU A 484 -14.31 2.45 15.99
N GLN A 485 -13.89 3.15 14.93
CA GLN A 485 -12.75 4.05 14.95
C GLN A 485 -13.19 5.48 14.63
N ASN A 486 -12.63 6.43 15.35
CA ASN A 486 -12.71 7.85 15.04
C ASN A 486 -11.51 8.26 14.17
N ASP A 487 -11.72 9.15 13.21
CA ASP A 487 -10.66 9.74 12.40
C ASP A 487 -10.30 11.14 12.94
N TYR A 488 -9.08 11.28 13.42
CA TYR A 488 -8.51 12.54 13.88
C TYR A 488 -7.40 13.00 12.92
N GLY A 489 -7.80 13.65 11.82
CA GLY A 489 -6.84 14.20 10.85
C GLY A 489 -6.02 13.14 10.09
N GLY A 490 -6.65 12.01 9.74
CA GLY A 490 -6.03 10.87 9.05
C GLY A 490 -5.46 9.79 9.99
N LYS A 491 -5.51 10.01 11.31
CA LYS A 491 -5.16 9.00 12.31
C LYS A 491 -6.41 8.33 12.85
N LYS A 492 -6.61 7.06 12.51
CA LYS A 492 -7.71 6.23 13.04
C LYS A 492 -7.39 5.76 14.46
N VAL A 493 -8.30 6.05 15.40
CA VAL A 493 -8.18 5.66 16.81
C VAL A 493 -9.46 4.96 17.22
N PHE A 494 -9.33 3.82 17.89
CA PHE A 494 -10.50 3.10 18.40
C PHE A 494 -11.26 3.95 19.43
N LYS A 495 -12.58 3.98 19.30
CA LYS A 495 -13.49 4.60 20.26
C LYS A 495 -13.49 3.83 21.58
N TRP A 496 -13.53 2.50 21.49
CA TRP A 496 -13.44 1.60 22.62
C TRP A 496 -12.00 1.13 22.78
N THR A 497 -11.37 1.36 23.93
CA THR A 497 -9.97 1.02 24.21
C THR A 497 -9.86 0.12 25.41
N ILE A 498 -8.73 -0.58 25.54
CA ILE A 498 -8.43 -1.34 26.76
C ILE A 498 -8.20 -0.36 27.90
N GLU A 499 -8.80 -0.64 29.04
CA GLU A 499 -8.65 0.08 30.30
C GLU A 499 -8.03 -0.86 31.32
N HIS A 500 -7.03 -0.37 32.05
CA HIS A 500 -6.50 -1.02 33.24
C HIS A 500 -7.34 -0.65 34.45
N ILE A 501 -7.94 -1.63 35.10
CA ILE A 501 -8.80 -1.42 36.27
C ILE A 501 -7.93 -0.86 37.42
N PHE A 502 -6.90 -1.58 37.84
CA PHE A 502 -5.78 -1.04 38.61
C PHE A 502 -4.86 -0.31 37.65
N PRO A 503 -4.64 1.02 37.81
CA PRO A 503 -3.99 1.87 36.81
C PRO A 503 -2.52 1.46 36.53
N GLU A 504 -2.12 1.56 35.26
CA GLU A 504 -0.76 1.25 34.79
C GLU A 504 0.32 2.27 35.21
N GLY A 505 -0.08 3.45 35.65
CA GLY A 505 0.85 4.55 35.93
C GLY A 505 1.80 4.27 37.12
N LYS A 506 3.10 4.52 36.96
CA LYS A 506 4.12 4.37 38.01
C LYS A 506 3.82 5.14 39.31
N ASN A 507 3.09 6.26 39.22
CA ASN A 507 2.61 7.03 40.37
C ASN A 507 1.23 6.53 40.79
N ILE A 508 1.20 5.45 41.55
CA ILE A 508 -0.05 4.88 42.06
C ILE A 508 -0.74 5.88 42.98
N PRO A 509 -2.01 6.28 42.73
CA PRO A 509 -2.76 7.16 43.62
C PRO A 509 -2.93 6.56 45.02
N ASP A 510 -2.93 7.41 46.06
CA ASP A 510 -3.02 6.92 47.45
C ASP A 510 -4.27 6.06 47.69
N LYS A 511 -5.42 6.43 47.13
CA LYS A 511 -6.65 5.62 47.22
C LYS A 511 -6.47 4.19 46.67
N TRP A 512 -5.59 3.99 45.68
CA TRP A 512 -5.27 2.68 45.14
C TRP A 512 -4.26 1.95 46.03
N VAL A 513 -3.26 2.67 46.61
CA VAL A 513 -2.31 2.07 47.57
C VAL A 513 -3.06 1.56 48.79
N ASP A 514 -4.01 2.32 49.31
CA ASP A 514 -4.85 1.92 50.44
C ASP A 514 -5.70 0.69 50.09
N MET A 515 -6.29 0.66 48.89
CA MET A 515 -7.19 -0.42 48.49
C MET A 515 -6.47 -1.73 48.20
N ILE A 516 -5.34 -1.69 47.48
CA ILE A 516 -4.69 -2.90 46.94
C ILE A 516 -3.61 -3.44 47.89
N ALA A 517 -3.00 -2.57 48.72
CA ALA A 517 -1.87 -2.90 49.60
C ALA A 517 -2.01 -2.35 51.04
N ALA A 518 -3.21 -2.02 51.49
CA ALA A 518 -3.49 -1.53 52.84
C ALA A 518 -2.59 -0.36 53.29
N GLY A 519 -2.23 0.54 52.34
CA GLY A 519 -1.37 1.70 52.59
C GLY A 519 0.13 1.48 52.37
N ASP A 520 0.57 0.25 52.14
CA ASP A 520 1.96 -0.03 51.83
C ASP A 520 2.30 0.24 50.36
N ARG A 521 3.02 1.34 50.12
CA ARG A 521 3.39 1.79 48.78
C ARG A 521 4.40 0.88 48.08
N ASN A 522 5.30 0.24 48.84
CA ASN A 522 6.27 -0.68 48.28
C ASN A 522 5.56 -1.94 47.78
N LEU A 523 4.68 -2.48 48.57
CA LEU A 523 3.85 -3.63 48.22
C LEU A 523 2.92 -3.29 47.04
N ALA A 524 2.36 -2.07 46.97
CA ALA A 524 1.55 -1.62 45.84
C ALA A 524 2.37 -1.58 44.53
N ASN A 525 3.64 -1.18 44.58
CA ASN A 525 4.54 -1.19 43.41
C ASN A 525 4.89 -2.62 42.98
N GLU A 526 5.12 -3.53 43.91
CA GLU A 526 5.32 -4.96 43.60
C GLU A 526 4.07 -5.55 42.91
N TYR A 527 2.88 -5.23 43.42
CA TYR A 527 1.62 -5.66 42.80
C TYR A 527 1.39 -5.03 41.44
N LEU A 528 1.82 -3.78 41.23
CA LEU A 528 1.77 -3.15 39.91
C LEU A 528 2.59 -3.97 38.89
N GLU A 529 3.83 -4.31 39.20
CA GLU A 529 4.70 -5.08 38.33
C GLU A 529 4.15 -6.48 38.02
N GLN A 530 3.47 -7.11 39.00
CA GLN A 530 3.03 -8.50 38.88
C GLN A 530 1.64 -8.64 38.24
N TYR A 531 0.74 -7.67 38.40
CA TYR A 531 -0.68 -7.87 38.10
C TYR A 531 -1.27 -6.86 37.08
N VAL A 532 -0.59 -5.76 36.79
CA VAL A 532 -1.19 -4.67 35.99
C VAL A 532 -1.58 -5.13 34.59
N HIS A 533 -0.78 -6.02 33.97
CA HIS A 533 -1.00 -6.49 32.60
C HIS A 533 -1.73 -7.84 32.49
N LYS A 534 -2.16 -8.41 33.62
CA LYS A 534 -2.98 -9.63 33.66
C LYS A 534 -4.35 -9.38 33.06
N ILE A 535 -4.89 -10.37 32.35
CA ILE A 535 -6.19 -10.24 31.69
C ILE A 535 -7.31 -9.88 32.67
N GLY A 536 -7.24 -10.37 33.90
CA GLY A 536 -8.18 -10.05 34.97
C GLY A 536 -8.22 -8.58 35.35
N ASN A 537 -7.12 -7.84 35.15
CA ASN A 537 -7.04 -6.40 35.41
C ASN A 537 -7.43 -5.55 34.20
N LEU A 538 -7.85 -6.17 33.09
CA LEU A 538 -8.16 -5.46 31.86
C LEU A 538 -9.66 -5.47 31.56
N THR A 539 -10.14 -4.39 30.96
CA THR A 539 -11.50 -4.30 30.43
C THR A 539 -11.55 -3.40 29.19
N VAL A 540 -12.75 -3.22 28.61
CA VAL A 540 -12.99 -2.37 27.45
C VAL A 540 -13.90 -1.22 27.83
N THR A 541 -13.50 0.02 27.47
CA THR A 541 -14.29 1.23 27.72
C THR A 541 -14.19 2.22 26.56
N GLY A 542 -15.26 2.98 26.31
CA GLY A 542 -15.28 4.09 25.37
C GLY A 542 -14.78 5.42 25.95
N TYR A 543 -14.38 5.46 27.22
CA TYR A 543 -14.06 6.67 27.98
C TYR A 543 -12.75 6.58 28.78
N ASN A 544 -11.82 5.76 28.33
CA ASN A 544 -10.55 5.48 29.01
C ASN A 544 -9.82 6.77 29.44
N SER A 545 -9.71 7.77 28.56
CA SER A 545 -9.05 9.05 28.88
C SER A 545 -9.65 9.81 30.07
N THR A 546 -10.90 9.53 30.42
CA THR A 546 -11.59 10.16 31.56
C THR A 546 -11.62 9.30 32.81
N LEU A 547 -11.30 8.02 32.71
CA LEU A 547 -11.17 7.09 33.84
C LEU A 547 -9.76 7.16 34.44
N SER A 548 -8.72 7.04 33.64
CA SER A 548 -7.31 7.24 34.01
C SER A 548 -6.99 6.75 35.45
N ASN A 549 -6.53 7.66 36.32
CA ASN A 549 -6.09 7.38 37.70
C ASN A 549 -7.18 7.55 38.76
N LEU A 550 -8.47 7.60 38.38
CA LEU A 550 -9.57 7.64 39.34
C LEU A 550 -9.58 6.38 40.22
N SER A 551 -10.11 6.49 41.45
CA SER A 551 -10.32 5.31 42.30
C SER A 551 -11.30 4.33 41.66
N PHE A 552 -11.31 3.08 42.11
CA PHE A 552 -12.19 2.03 41.57
C PHE A 552 -13.66 2.46 41.57
N VAL A 553 -14.17 2.99 42.67
CA VAL A 553 -15.58 3.44 42.79
C VAL A 553 -15.88 4.61 41.85
N GLU A 554 -14.94 5.56 41.72
CA GLU A 554 -15.08 6.67 40.78
C GLU A 554 -15.08 6.21 39.32
N LYS A 555 -14.25 5.19 38.97
CA LYS A 555 -14.27 4.55 37.65
C LYS A 555 -15.57 3.79 37.42
N ARG A 556 -16.05 3.02 38.39
CA ARG A 556 -17.29 2.24 38.31
C ARG A 556 -18.50 3.13 38.03
N ASP A 557 -18.66 4.19 38.83
CA ASP A 557 -19.84 5.04 38.87
C ASP A 557 -19.73 6.28 37.96
N ARG A 558 -18.72 6.33 37.07
CA ARG A 558 -18.50 7.47 36.18
C ARG A 558 -19.70 7.74 35.27
N LEU A 559 -20.16 9.00 35.25
CA LEU A 559 -21.23 9.49 34.39
C LEU A 559 -20.65 10.46 33.34
N ASN A 560 -21.26 10.49 32.15
CA ASN A 560 -21.02 11.52 31.15
C ASN A 560 -21.87 12.78 31.41
N ALA A 561 -21.76 13.79 30.51
CA ALA A 561 -22.51 15.03 30.60
C ALA A 561 -24.04 14.82 30.53
N GLN A 562 -24.49 13.72 29.91
CA GLN A 562 -25.91 13.34 29.80
C GLN A 562 -26.39 12.48 30.99
N LYS A 563 -25.58 12.33 32.03
CA LYS A 563 -25.83 11.48 33.20
C LYS A 563 -26.03 9.99 32.90
N LEU A 564 -25.41 9.50 31.83
CA LEU A 564 -25.34 8.08 31.50
C LEU A 564 -24.07 7.48 32.07
N TYR A 565 -24.15 6.24 32.55
CA TYR A 565 -22.96 5.50 33.00
C TYR A 565 -22.00 5.23 31.86
N VAL A 566 -20.75 5.63 32.04
CA VAL A 566 -19.64 5.44 31.10
C VAL A 566 -18.45 4.73 31.74
N GLY A 567 -18.51 4.49 33.05
CA GLY A 567 -17.61 3.65 33.81
C GLY A 567 -17.96 2.17 33.69
N TYR A 568 -17.68 1.38 34.72
CA TYR A 568 -17.92 -0.06 34.67
C TYR A 568 -19.40 -0.45 34.67
N LYS A 569 -20.31 0.47 35.03
CA LYS A 569 -21.77 0.30 34.89
C LYS A 569 -22.29 0.56 33.47
N ASN A 570 -21.44 0.47 32.46
CA ASN A 570 -21.77 0.77 31.07
C ASN A 570 -22.61 -0.30 30.35
N GLY A 571 -22.96 -1.39 31.01
CA GLY A 571 -23.81 -2.46 30.48
C GLY A 571 -23.09 -3.52 29.64
N LEU A 572 -21.76 -3.44 29.47
CA LEU A 572 -21.00 -4.52 28.81
C LEU A 572 -20.92 -5.74 29.73
N GLU A 573 -21.10 -6.94 29.17
CA GLU A 573 -21.05 -8.21 29.94
C GLU A 573 -19.72 -8.37 30.68
N ILE A 574 -18.60 -8.04 30.04
CA ILE A 574 -17.26 -8.10 30.65
C ILE A 574 -17.10 -7.19 31.89
N ASN A 575 -17.97 -6.20 32.07
CA ASN A 575 -17.96 -5.26 33.18
C ASN A 575 -19.03 -5.55 34.25
N LYS A 576 -19.84 -6.59 34.07
CA LYS A 576 -20.96 -6.90 34.97
C LYS A 576 -20.52 -7.12 36.42
N GLU A 577 -19.49 -7.94 36.61
CA GLU A 577 -18.90 -8.16 37.92
C GLU A 577 -18.34 -6.86 38.52
N LEU A 578 -17.61 -6.06 37.72
CA LEU A 578 -17.03 -4.80 38.15
C LEU A 578 -18.10 -3.77 38.60
N ALA A 579 -19.28 -3.82 37.99
CA ALA A 579 -20.39 -2.92 38.32
C ALA A 579 -20.97 -3.16 39.71
N GLU A 580 -20.80 -4.37 40.27
CA GLU A 580 -21.36 -4.81 41.55
C GLU A 580 -20.36 -4.70 42.72
N LYS A 581 -19.04 -4.60 42.45
CA LYS A 581 -18.00 -4.53 43.49
C LYS A 581 -17.77 -3.11 44.01
N ASP A 582 -17.46 -2.97 45.26
CA ASP A 582 -17.10 -1.70 45.92
C ASP A 582 -15.57 -1.54 46.10
N ALA A 583 -14.79 -2.61 45.91
CA ALA A 583 -13.35 -2.60 45.98
C ALA A 583 -12.74 -3.49 44.89
N TRP A 584 -11.47 -3.27 44.61
CA TRP A 584 -10.69 -4.04 43.66
C TRP A 584 -9.33 -4.39 44.24
N THR A 585 -9.11 -5.65 44.53
CA THR A 585 -7.93 -6.18 45.21
C THR A 585 -7.12 -7.08 44.29
N VAL A 586 -5.92 -7.47 44.73
CA VAL A 586 -5.11 -8.48 43.99
C VAL A 586 -5.86 -9.80 43.85
N GLN A 587 -6.63 -10.20 44.89
CA GLN A 587 -7.40 -11.44 44.82
C GLN A 587 -8.49 -11.34 43.73
N ASP A 588 -9.15 -10.19 43.61
CA ASP A 588 -10.13 -9.97 42.53
C ASP A 588 -9.51 -10.06 41.13
N ILE A 589 -8.27 -9.58 40.97
CA ILE A 589 -7.53 -9.72 39.70
C ILE A 589 -7.23 -11.19 39.41
N ILE A 590 -6.80 -11.96 40.40
CA ILE A 590 -6.48 -13.39 40.27
C ILE A 590 -7.75 -14.17 39.90
N ASP A 591 -8.83 -14.01 40.69
CA ASP A 591 -10.08 -14.73 40.51
C ASP A 591 -10.68 -14.44 39.13
N ARG A 592 -10.70 -13.18 38.74
CA ARG A 592 -11.19 -12.78 37.41
C ARG A 592 -10.26 -13.27 36.27
N THR A 593 -8.94 -13.35 36.52
CA THR A 593 -8.03 -13.93 35.53
C THR A 593 -8.40 -15.39 35.29
N ASP A 594 -8.60 -16.17 36.34
CA ASP A 594 -8.97 -17.59 36.22
C ASP A 594 -10.32 -17.76 35.53
N GLU A 595 -11.33 -16.95 35.83
CA GLU A 595 -12.64 -16.98 35.17
C GLU A 595 -12.56 -16.65 33.68
N LEU A 596 -11.87 -15.55 33.31
CA LEU A 596 -11.71 -15.16 31.92
C LEU A 596 -10.89 -16.18 31.12
N VAL A 597 -9.87 -16.78 31.73
CA VAL A 597 -9.05 -17.83 31.12
C VAL A 597 -9.88 -19.07 30.85
N GLU A 598 -10.72 -19.52 31.78
CA GLU A 598 -11.63 -20.65 31.56
C GLU A 598 -12.58 -20.40 30.39
N MET A 599 -13.18 -19.19 30.32
CA MET A 599 -14.01 -18.80 29.17
C MET A 599 -13.24 -18.86 27.85
N LEU A 600 -11.99 -18.38 27.81
CA LEU A 600 -11.19 -18.34 26.58
C LEU A 600 -10.73 -19.73 26.14
N LEU A 601 -10.45 -20.63 27.08
CA LEU A 601 -10.15 -22.04 26.78
C LEU A 601 -11.33 -22.72 26.09
N ASP A 602 -12.55 -22.47 26.55
CA ASP A 602 -13.77 -22.96 25.90
C ASP A 602 -14.03 -22.32 24.54
N MET A 603 -13.95 -20.98 24.45
CA MET A 603 -14.23 -20.23 23.21
C MET A 603 -13.26 -20.57 22.08
N TYR A 604 -11.99 -20.83 22.39
CA TYR A 604 -10.93 -21.08 21.40
C TYR A 604 -10.40 -22.50 21.43
N LYS A 605 -11.24 -23.43 21.86
CA LYS A 605 -10.94 -24.86 21.79
C LYS A 605 -10.78 -25.30 20.33
N LEU A 606 -9.70 -26.06 20.05
CA LEU A 606 -9.42 -26.72 18.78
C LEU A 606 -9.73 -28.20 18.86
#